data_8463da475816027261c289a55fbc570b
#
_entry.id   8463da475816027261c289a55fbc570b
#
_cell.length_a   1.000
_cell.length_b   1.000
_cell.length_c   1.000
_cell.angle_alpha   90.00
_cell.angle_beta   90.00
_cell.angle_gamma   90.00
#
_symmetry.space_group_name_H-M   'P 1'
#
loop_
_entity.id
_entity.type
_entity.pdbx_description
1 polymer ?
#
loop_
_entity_poly.entity_id
_entity_poly.type
_entity_poly.pdbx_seq_one_letter_code
_entity_poly.pdbx_strand_id
1 'polypeptide(L)'
;MKIRSGLLLGLCCLSWSLSAQRMAVQGTVVDSSGEPVIGANVIVRGSSAGVATDLDGRFRLDVVPDATLVVSYLGYNTQEVPVNNRSQITIVLQENAVALQEVVAIGYGTVRKSDATGSVTLVKPDEINAGLATSAQDLLVGKTPGVVVTLNGGKPEGGADIRIRGGSSLNATNDPLIVIDGVPVDNSGETGMSNSLSMISPDNIESFTILKDASATAIYGSRASNGVIIITTKRGQSGKPQINFTANMYVNTPRNKVGVLDGDQFRQVITDYYGEGSPAYNLLGTANTNWQDEILRTSVSSDYNLSVGGTYKILPYRVAVSYTNQNGILKTSAMDRVTASITLNPKFFDNTLSVTANVKGFYMHNRFADEGAI
;
A
#
# COMPACT_ATOMS: atom_id res chain seq x y z
N MET A 1 -48.43 70.69 -3.71
CA MET A 1 -47.22 70.92 -4.52
C MET A 1 -46.56 69.56 -4.72
N LYS A 2 -47.04 68.74 -5.56
CA LYS A 2 -46.94 68.46 -7.01
C LYS A 2 -45.50 68.14 -7.43
N ILE A 3 -45.34 66.88 -7.83
CA ILE A 3 -44.43 66.34 -8.84
C ILE A 3 -42.98 66.11 -8.37
N ARG A 4 -42.69 64.82 -8.12
CA ARG A 4 -41.42 64.11 -8.41
C ARG A 4 -41.55 62.63 -8.09
N SER A 5 -42.53 61.96 -8.72
CA SER A 5 -42.74 60.50 -8.62
C SER A 5 -42.84 59.89 -10.02
N GLY A 6 -41.88 60.13 -10.89
CA GLY A 6 -41.96 59.72 -12.26
C GLY A 6 -40.67 59.24 -12.90
N LEU A 7 -39.56 59.09 -12.12
CA LEU A 7 -38.26 58.78 -12.75
C LEU A 7 -37.55 57.56 -12.13
N LEU A 8 -38.26 56.72 -11.39
CA LEU A 8 -37.66 55.51 -10.75
C LEU A 8 -38.24 54.20 -11.27
N LEU A 9 -39.05 54.19 -12.32
CA LEU A 9 -39.67 52.99 -12.90
C LEU A 9 -39.07 52.55 -14.24
N GLY A 10 -37.99 53.21 -14.70
CA GLY A 10 -37.37 52.95 -16.02
C GLY A 10 -36.05 52.15 -16.03
N LEU A 11 -35.51 51.77 -14.86
CA LEU A 11 -34.16 51.17 -14.78
C LEU A 11 -34.15 49.73 -14.33
N CYS A 12 -35.30 49.02 -14.32
CA CYS A 12 -35.40 47.66 -13.80
C CYS A 12 -35.67 46.56 -14.86
N CYS A 13 -35.55 46.85 -16.15
CA CYS A 13 -35.86 45.85 -17.21
C CYS A 13 -34.74 45.60 -18.20
N LEU A 14 -33.45 45.68 -17.83
CA LEU A 14 -32.33 45.25 -18.67
C LEU A 14 -31.37 44.31 -17.94
N SER A 15 -31.89 43.36 -17.17
CA SER A 15 -31.14 42.13 -16.90
C SER A 15 -31.27 41.21 -18.11
N TRP A 16 -30.49 41.50 -19.15
CA TRP A 16 -30.26 40.53 -20.23
C TRP A 16 -29.56 39.33 -19.60
N SER A 17 -30.33 38.24 -19.46
CA SER A 17 -29.77 36.93 -19.22
C SER A 17 -28.85 36.62 -20.38
N LEU A 18 -27.53 36.81 -20.22
CA LEU A 18 -26.57 36.16 -21.09
C LEU A 18 -26.68 34.66 -20.81
N SER A 19 -27.64 34.00 -21.44
CA SER A 19 -27.62 32.55 -21.62
C SER A 19 -26.42 32.26 -22.49
N ALA A 20 -25.33 31.78 -21.89
CA ALA A 20 -24.21 31.26 -22.63
C ALA A 20 -24.75 30.18 -23.57
N GLN A 21 -24.80 30.48 -24.87
CA GLN A 21 -25.34 29.60 -25.89
C GLN A 21 -24.46 28.35 -25.94
N ARG A 22 -24.98 27.23 -25.43
CA ARG A 22 -24.26 25.97 -25.48
C ARG A 22 -24.38 25.39 -26.89
N MET A 23 -23.31 24.80 -27.37
CA MET A 23 -23.27 24.10 -28.64
C MET A 23 -22.92 22.62 -28.43
N ALA A 24 -23.53 21.75 -29.18
CA ALA A 24 -23.17 20.32 -29.18
C ALA A 24 -21.88 20.12 -29.96
N VAL A 25 -20.85 19.67 -29.30
CA VAL A 25 -19.57 19.28 -29.87
C VAL A 25 -19.56 17.75 -29.98
N GLN A 26 -19.28 17.24 -31.16
CA GLN A 26 -19.03 15.84 -31.41
C GLN A 26 -17.54 15.66 -31.77
N GLY A 27 -16.96 14.56 -31.37
CA GLY A 27 -15.57 14.29 -31.72
C GLY A 27 -15.22 12.82 -31.65
N THR A 28 -14.05 12.52 -32.15
CA THR A 28 -13.46 11.18 -32.07
C THR A 28 -12.10 11.30 -31.43
N VAL A 29 -11.82 10.42 -30.48
CA VAL A 29 -10.51 10.28 -29.85
C VAL A 29 -9.83 9.05 -30.44
N VAL A 30 -8.65 9.26 -31.01
CA VAL A 30 -7.85 8.20 -31.64
C VAL A 30 -6.43 8.24 -31.06
N ASP A 31 -5.70 7.15 -31.17
CA ASP A 31 -4.29 7.08 -30.85
C ASP A 31 -3.39 7.57 -32.01
N SER A 32 -2.08 7.47 -31.83
CA SER A 32 -1.09 7.86 -32.85
C SER A 32 -1.12 6.96 -34.12
N SER A 33 -1.70 5.77 -34.04
CA SER A 33 -1.88 4.83 -35.16
C SER A 33 -3.21 5.06 -35.87
N GLY A 34 -4.10 5.90 -35.32
CA GLY A 34 -5.43 6.18 -35.86
C GLY A 34 -6.51 5.23 -35.35
N GLU A 35 -6.20 4.36 -34.39
CA GLU A 35 -7.18 3.47 -33.78
C GLU A 35 -8.04 4.22 -32.74
N PRO A 36 -9.35 3.90 -32.63
CA PRO A 36 -10.25 4.57 -31.68
C PRO A 36 -9.88 4.23 -30.22
N VAL A 37 -9.78 5.26 -29.37
CA VAL A 37 -9.54 5.10 -27.92
C VAL A 37 -10.88 4.99 -27.22
N ILE A 38 -11.22 3.78 -26.77
CA ILE A 38 -12.49 3.45 -26.11
C ILE A 38 -12.41 3.82 -24.62
N GLY A 39 -13.42 4.52 -24.09
CA GLY A 39 -13.49 4.86 -22.67
C GLY A 39 -12.59 6.03 -22.26
N ALA A 40 -12.05 6.80 -23.22
CA ALA A 40 -11.31 8.02 -22.91
C ALA A 40 -12.24 9.05 -22.22
N ASN A 41 -11.77 9.66 -21.16
CA ASN A 41 -12.52 10.64 -20.40
C ASN A 41 -12.35 12.03 -21.00
N VAL A 42 -13.45 12.65 -21.45
CA VAL A 42 -13.50 13.99 -22.04
C VAL A 42 -14.26 14.90 -21.09
N ILE A 43 -13.57 15.85 -20.46
CA ILE A 43 -14.12 16.76 -19.45
C ILE A 43 -13.95 18.20 -19.91
N VAL A 44 -14.91 19.07 -19.59
CA VAL A 44 -14.76 20.51 -19.77
C VAL A 44 -13.90 21.08 -18.64
N ARG A 45 -12.84 21.80 -19.00
CA ARG A 45 -11.93 22.42 -18.03
C ARG A 45 -12.68 23.32 -17.06
N GLY A 46 -12.45 23.10 -15.77
CA GLY A 46 -13.11 23.87 -14.69
C GLY A 46 -14.56 23.48 -14.42
N SER A 47 -15.06 22.38 -14.99
CA SER A 47 -16.41 21.86 -14.80
C SER A 47 -16.36 20.36 -14.45
N SER A 48 -17.42 19.86 -13.81
CA SER A 48 -17.64 18.42 -13.65
C SER A 48 -18.36 17.76 -14.84
N ALA A 49 -18.69 18.55 -15.88
CA ALA A 49 -19.34 18.02 -17.06
C ALA A 49 -18.33 17.29 -17.93
N GLY A 50 -18.58 16.01 -18.19
CA GLY A 50 -17.73 15.15 -18.99
C GLY A 50 -18.46 13.90 -19.49
N VAL A 51 -17.86 13.21 -20.44
CA VAL A 51 -18.36 11.98 -21.04
C VAL A 51 -17.19 11.05 -21.36
N ALA A 52 -17.42 9.74 -21.34
CA ALA A 52 -16.46 8.76 -21.86
C ALA A 52 -16.74 8.48 -23.34
N THR A 53 -15.69 8.19 -24.13
CA THR A 53 -15.82 7.78 -25.53
C THR A 53 -16.43 6.40 -25.65
N ASP A 54 -17.19 6.19 -26.72
CA ASP A 54 -17.84 4.92 -27.09
C ASP A 54 -16.86 3.92 -27.74
N LEU A 55 -17.40 2.80 -28.25
CA LEU A 55 -16.61 1.73 -28.91
C LEU A 55 -15.91 2.20 -30.20
N ASP A 56 -16.38 3.27 -30.84
CA ASP A 56 -15.77 3.88 -32.01
C ASP A 56 -14.90 5.09 -31.64
N GLY A 57 -14.62 5.29 -30.35
CA GLY A 57 -13.86 6.43 -29.85
C GLY A 57 -14.59 7.76 -29.89
N ARG A 58 -15.94 7.75 -30.16
CA ARG A 58 -16.73 8.97 -30.32
C ARG A 58 -17.25 9.50 -29.00
N PHE A 59 -17.39 10.83 -28.95
CA PHE A 59 -18.03 11.52 -27.84
C PHE A 59 -18.96 12.62 -28.33
N ARG A 60 -19.92 13.00 -27.46
CA ARG A 60 -20.80 14.16 -27.70
C ARG A 60 -20.97 14.88 -26.35
N LEU A 61 -20.73 16.20 -26.36
CA LEU A 61 -20.79 17.02 -25.17
C LEU A 61 -21.33 18.42 -25.51
N ASP A 62 -22.23 18.97 -24.67
CA ASP A 62 -22.77 20.30 -24.83
C ASP A 62 -21.91 21.30 -24.02
N VAL A 63 -21.20 22.16 -24.74
CA VAL A 63 -20.21 23.09 -24.16
C VAL A 63 -20.44 24.53 -24.65
N VAL A 64 -19.81 25.47 -23.97
CA VAL A 64 -19.72 26.86 -24.43
C VAL A 64 -18.71 26.94 -25.59
N PRO A 65 -18.90 27.85 -26.58
CA PRO A 65 -18.08 27.89 -27.79
C PRO A 65 -16.57 28.05 -27.58
N ASP A 66 -16.16 28.68 -26.51
CA ASP A 66 -14.78 28.94 -26.11
C ASP A 66 -14.23 27.95 -25.04
N ALA A 67 -14.97 26.86 -24.77
CA ALA A 67 -14.54 25.85 -23.82
C ALA A 67 -13.23 25.16 -24.23
N THR A 68 -12.49 24.68 -23.24
CA THR A 68 -11.35 23.79 -23.42
C THR A 68 -11.73 22.40 -22.93
N LEU A 69 -11.57 21.40 -23.77
CA LEU A 69 -11.74 20.00 -23.40
C LEU A 69 -10.43 19.46 -22.86
N VAL A 70 -10.52 18.75 -21.75
CA VAL A 70 -9.40 17.97 -21.17
C VAL A 70 -9.69 16.50 -21.45
N VAL A 71 -8.85 15.88 -22.26
CA VAL A 71 -9.00 14.47 -22.63
C VAL A 71 -7.91 13.66 -22.00
N SER A 72 -8.29 12.61 -21.26
CA SER A 72 -7.38 11.73 -20.57
C SER A 72 -7.78 10.25 -20.71
N TYR A 73 -6.77 9.40 -20.83
CA TYR A 73 -6.95 7.95 -20.84
C TYR A 73 -5.72 7.28 -20.23
N LEU A 74 -5.91 6.11 -19.65
CA LEU A 74 -4.83 5.35 -19.04
C LEU A 74 -3.78 4.95 -20.09
N GLY A 75 -2.51 5.28 -19.86
CA GLY A 75 -1.42 5.01 -20.81
C GLY A 75 -1.20 6.10 -21.85
N TYR A 76 -1.95 7.21 -21.82
CA TYR A 76 -1.80 8.34 -22.74
C TYR A 76 -1.53 9.65 -22.00
N ASN A 77 -0.88 10.59 -22.71
CA ASN A 77 -0.68 11.94 -22.20
C ASN A 77 -2.02 12.69 -22.19
N THR A 78 -2.36 13.30 -21.07
CA THR A 78 -3.55 14.17 -20.99
C THR A 78 -3.37 15.35 -21.94
N GLN A 79 -4.38 15.62 -22.77
CA GLN A 79 -4.36 16.68 -23.76
C GLN A 79 -5.46 17.70 -23.52
N GLU A 80 -5.12 18.98 -23.62
CA GLU A 80 -6.08 20.08 -23.57
C GLU A 80 -6.36 20.57 -24.99
N VAL A 81 -7.62 20.57 -25.38
CA VAL A 81 -8.05 20.93 -26.75
C VAL A 81 -9.10 22.05 -26.68
N PRO A 82 -8.80 23.26 -27.15
CA PRO A 82 -9.79 24.32 -27.22
C PRO A 82 -10.83 24.04 -28.29
N VAL A 83 -12.10 24.22 -27.99
CA VAL A 83 -13.22 23.99 -28.90
C VAL A 83 -13.23 24.98 -30.06
N ASN A 84 -12.99 26.27 -29.77
CA ASN A 84 -12.90 27.35 -30.77
C ASN A 84 -14.07 27.34 -31.78
N ASN A 85 -15.31 27.29 -31.31
CA ASN A 85 -16.53 27.23 -32.12
C ASN A 85 -16.64 26.03 -33.09
N ARG A 86 -15.82 24.98 -32.93
CA ARG A 86 -15.88 23.80 -33.78
C ARG A 86 -16.95 22.83 -33.29
N SER A 87 -17.82 22.36 -34.19
CA SER A 87 -18.83 21.34 -33.87
C SER A 87 -18.31 19.90 -34.01
N GLN A 88 -17.21 19.72 -34.75
CA GLN A 88 -16.51 18.44 -34.89
C GLN A 88 -15.03 18.60 -34.53
N ILE A 89 -14.49 17.67 -33.75
CA ILE A 89 -13.11 17.69 -33.29
C ILE A 89 -12.56 16.27 -33.31
N THR A 90 -11.43 16.06 -33.95
CA THR A 90 -10.64 14.82 -33.82
C THR A 90 -9.48 15.09 -32.90
N ILE A 91 -9.30 14.24 -31.89
CA ILE A 91 -8.26 14.36 -30.85
C ILE A 91 -7.36 13.14 -30.96
N VAL A 92 -6.07 13.38 -31.22
CA VAL A 92 -5.07 12.32 -31.32
C VAL A 92 -4.33 12.28 -29.99
N LEU A 93 -4.55 11.26 -29.19
CA LEU A 93 -3.80 11.05 -27.95
C LEU A 93 -2.43 10.43 -28.25
N GLN A 94 -1.40 10.99 -27.65
CA GLN A 94 -0.07 10.42 -27.70
C GLN A 94 0.13 9.46 -26.54
N GLU A 95 0.61 8.26 -26.84
CA GLU A 95 0.96 7.29 -25.83
C GLU A 95 1.98 7.87 -24.85
N ASN A 96 1.70 7.70 -23.58
CA ASN A 96 2.64 8.03 -22.54
C ASN A 96 3.56 6.83 -22.30
N ALA A 97 4.55 6.67 -23.15
CA ALA A 97 5.55 5.60 -23.05
C ALA A 97 6.29 5.60 -21.68
N VAL A 98 6.25 6.71 -20.96
CA VAL A 98 6.85 6.84 -19.61
C VAL A 98 5.95 6.22 -18.53
N ALA A 99 4.62 6.21 -18.73
CA ALA A 99 3.68 5.67 -17.74
C ALA A 99 3.64 4.13 -17.70
N LEU A 100 4.15 3.45 -18.72
CA LEU A 100 4.14 1.98 -18.82
C LEU A 100 5.50 1.32 -18.55
N GLN A 101 6.53 2.10 -18.24
CA GLN A 101 7.84 1.54 -17.93
C GLN A 101 7.94 1.29 -16.42
N GLU A 102 7.43 0.14 -15.96
CA GLU A 102 7.77 -0.35 -14.63
C GLU A 102 9.28 -0.52 -14.51
N VAL A 103 9.88 0.32 -13.69
CA VAL A 103 11.30 0.24 -13.35
C VAL A 103 11.43 -0.61 -12.10
N VAL A 104 12.21 -1.66 -12.17
CA VAL A 104 12.49 -2.55 -11.04
C VAL A 104 13.90 -2.29 -10.53
N ALA A 105 14.06 -2.24 -9.21
CA ALA A 105 15.37 -2.17 -8.58
C ALA A 105 16.06 -3.53 -8.71
N ILE A 106 17.26 -3.58 -9.30
CA ILE A 106 18.10 -4.77 -9.37
C ILE A 106 19.49 -4.41 -8.91
N GLY A 107 19.93 -5.00 -7.81
CA GLY A 107 21.25 -4.72 -7.26
C GLY A 107 21.39 -3.25 -6.85
N TYR A 108 22.39 -2.60 -7.40
CA TYR A 108 22.70 -1.18 -7.13
C TYR A 108 22.13 -0.22 -8.18
N GLY A 109 21.25 -0.70 -9.06
CA GLY A 109 20.65 0.08 -10.14
C GLY A 109 19.18 -0.21 -10.35
N THR A 110 18.63 0.47 -11.33
CA THR A 110 17.24 0.27 -11.77
C THR A 110 17.25 -0.15 -13.23
N VAL A 111 16.46 -1.16 -13.58
CA VAL A 111 16.30 -1.69 -14.93
C VAL A 111 14.81 -1.70 -15.27
N ARG A 112 14.47 -1.56 -16.54
CA ARG A 112 13.08 -1.75 -16.95
C ARG A 112 12.67 -3.20 -16.69
N LYS A 113 11.46 -3.43 -16.23
CA LYS A 113 10.94 -4.78 -15.97
C LYS A 113 11.01 -5.67 -17.22
N SER A 114 10.81 -5.09 -18.40
CA SER A 114 10.96 -5.77 -19.70
C SER A 114 12.39 -6.25 -19.98
N ASP A 115 13.38 -5.54 -19.45
CA ASP A 115 14.80 -5.80 -19.71
C ASP A 115 15.44 -6.69 -18.64
N ALA A 116 14.67 -7.00 -17.58
CA ALA A 116 15.11 -7.91 -16.54
C ALA A 116 15.15 -9.35 -17.05
N THR A 117 16.33 -9.94 -17.15
CA THR A 117 16.56 -11.29 -17.70
C THR A 117 16.18 -12.42 -16.75
N GLY A 118 15.62 -12.15 -15.59
CA GLY A 118 15.21 -13.12 -14.57
C GLY A 118 13.74 -13.04 -14.19
N SER A 119 13.26 -14.03 -13.40
CA SER A 119 11.91 -13.96 -12.82
C SER A 119 11.86 -12.91 -11.71
N VAL A 120 11.48 -11.70 -12.09
CA VAL A 120 11.33 -10.56 -11.19
C VAL A 120 9.84 -10.27 -11.00
N THR A 121 9.41 -10.13 -9.76
CA THR A 121 8.04 -9.74 -9.42
C THR A 121 8.08 -8.41 -8.68
N LEU A 122 7.34 -7.42 -9.18
CA LEU A 122 7.11 -6.15 -8.52
C LEU A 122 5.75 -6.18 -7.82
N VAL A 123 5.71 -5.75 -6.58
CA VAL A 123 4.50 -5.65 -5.76
C VAL A 123 4.45 -4.25 -5.17
N LYS A 124 3.41 -3.49 -5.48
CA LYS A 124 3.19 -2.15 -4.92
C LYS A 124 2.07 -2.21 -3.87
N PRO A 125 2.32 -1.77 -2.64
CA PRO A 125 1.30 -1.79 -1.59
C PRO A 125 0.02 -1.04 -1.95
N ASP A 126 0.13 0.07 -2.65
CA ASP A 126 -1.02 0.89 -3.06
C ASP A 126 -1.95 0.18 -4.08
N GLU A 127 -1.45 -0.84 -4.79
CA GLU A 127 -2.22 -1.67 -5.73
C GLU A 127 -2.84 -2.92 -5.05
N ILE A 128 -2.53 -3.13 -3.78
CA ILE A 128 -3.00 -4.28 -3.01
C ILE A 128 -4.07 -3.81 -2.03
N ASN A 129 -5.29 -4.33 -2.14
CA ASN A 129 -6.25 -4.29 -1.04
C ASN A 129 -5.72 -5.19 0.09
N ALA A 130 -4.71 -4.67 0.76
CA ALA A 130 -4.08 -5.34 1.85
C ALA A 130 -4.94 -5.15 3.07
N GLY A 131 -5.90 -5.87 3.39
CA GLY A 131 -6.62 -5.80 4.67
C GLY A 131 -5.74 -5.24 5.80
N LEU A 132 -5.70 -5.85 6.90
CA LEU A 132 -4.83 -5.49 8.01
C LEU A 132 -3.36 -5.79 7.68
N ALA A 133 -2.57 -4.77 7.37
CA ALA A 133 -1.11 -4.89 7.25
C ALA A 133 -0.44 -4.05 8.35
N THR A 134 -0.03 -4.70 9.43
CA THR A 134 0.69 -4.05 10.54
C THR A 134 2.20 -4.13 10.37
N SER A 135 2.65 -5.01 9.48
CA SER A 135 4.06 -5.20 9.14
C SER A 135 4.27 -5.29 7.63
N ALA A 136 5.49 -5.04 7.19
CA ALA A 136 5.85 -5.11 5.77
C ALA A 136 5.64 -6.51 5.17
N GLN A 137 5.78 -7.57 5.98
CA GLN A 137 5.57 -8.96 5.56
C GLN A 137 4.11 -9.27 5.25
N ASP A 138 3.15 -8.64 5.95
CA ASP A 138 1.72 -8.84 5.73
C ASP A 138 1.32 -8.45 4.30
N LEU A 139 2.01 -7.46 3.73
CA LEU A 139 1.80 -7.01 2.35
C LEU A 139 2.20 -8.06 1.30
N LEU A 140 3.01 -9.04 1.66
CA LEU A 140 3.49 -10.08 0.74
C LEU A 140 2.65 -11.35 0.79
N VAL A 141 1.82 -11.55 1.82
CA VAL A 141 1.03 -12.77 2.03
C VAL A 141 0.09 -13.02 0.84
N GLY A 142 0.30 -14.14 0.13
CA GLY A 142 -0.56 -14.56 -0.97
C GLY A 142 -0.56 -13.67 -2.22
N LYS A 143 0.36 -12.70 -2.33
CA LYS A 143 0.41 -11.74 -3.43
C LYS A 143 1.39 -12.09 -4.54
N THR A 144 2.31 -12.98 -4.27
CA THR A 144 3.39 -13.26 -5.22
C THR A 144 3.50 -14.74 -5.51
N PRO A 145 3.31 -15.21 -6.76
CA PRO A 145 3.51 -16.60 -7.12
C PRO A 145 4.93 -17.07 -6.80
N GLY A 146 5.06 -18.25 -6.18
CA GLY A 146 6.35 -18.83 -5.79
C GLY A 146 7.00 -18.20 -4.54
N VAL A 147 6.28 -17.36 -3.81
CA VAL A 147 6.66 -16.86 -2.48
C VAL A 147 5.63 -17.35 -1.47
N VAL A 148 6.08 -18.08 -0.50
CA VAL A 148 5.26 -18.55 0.64
C VAL A 148 5.63 -17.72 1.84
N VAL A 149 4.65 -17.07 2.43
CA VAL A 149 4.79 -16.29 3.67
C VAL A 149 3.92 -16.96 4.71
N THR A 150 4.55 -17.55 5.73
CA THR A 150 3.87 -18.20 6.85
C THR A 150 4.02 -17.30 8.07
N LEU A 151 2.91 -16.76 8.55
CA LEU A 151 2.89 -15.93 9.74
C LEU A 151 3.06 -16.82 10.99
N ASN A 152 3.95 -16.43 11.89
CA ASN A 152 4.25 -17.16 13.12
C ASN A 152 3.26 -16.81 14.23
N GLY A 153 2.04 -17.33 14.11
CA GLY A 153 0.95 -17.09 15.06
C GLY A 153 0.29 -15.73 14.89
N GLY A 154 -0.63 -15.40 15.78
CA GLY A 154 -1.34 -14.11 15.82
C GLY A 154 -0.79 -13.15 16.88
N LYS A 155 0.44 -13.35 17.33
CA LYS A 155 1.10 -12.48 18.31
C LYS A 155 1.69 -11.23 17.64
N PRO A 156 1.69 -10.10 18.33
CA PRO A 156 2.42 -8.92 17.89
C PRO A 156 3.88 -9.27 17.59
N GLU A 157 4.41 -8.80 16.47
CA GLU A 157 5.78 -9.07 16.01
C GLU A 157 6.14 -10.58 15.96
N GLY A 158 5.14 -11.44 15.72
CA GLY A 158 5.37 -12.89 15.57
C GLY A 158 6.30 -13.24 14.41
N GLY A 159 6.55 -12.28 13.53
CA GLY A 159 7.36 -12.49 12.35
C GLY A 159 6.66 -13.33 11.29
N ALA A 160 7.36 -13.59 10.22
CA ALA A 160 6.93 -14.52 9.19
C ALA A 160 8.13 -15.27 8.64
N ASP A 161 7.94 -16.55 8.38
CA ASP A 161 8.87 -17.33 7.59
C ASP A 161 8.58 -17.08 6.12
N ILE A 162 9.53 -16.52 5.41
CA ILE A 162 9.40 -16.20 3.99
C ILE A 162 10.26 -17.17 3.20
N ARG A 163 9.66 -17.87 2.26
CA ARG A 163 10.37 -18.82 1.38
C ARG A 163 10.09 -18.52 -0.07
N ILE A 164 11.16 -18.49 -0.87
CA ILE A 164 11.08 -18.29 -2.31
C ILE A 164 11.44 -19.61 -2.99
N ARG A 165 10.48 -20.19 -3.74
CA ARG A 165 10.65 -21.47 -4.48
C ARG A 165 11.07 -22.66 -3.62
N GLY A 166 10.79 -22.65 -2.32
CA GLY A 166 11.12 -23.72 -1.39
C GLY A 166 12.43 -23.51 -0.61
N GLY A 167 12.91 -24.52 0.06
CA GLY A 167 14.17 -24.47 0.81
C GLY A 167 15.33 -25.01 -0.01
N SER A 168 16.49 -24.36 0.07
CA SER A 168 17.72 -24.81 -0.59
C SER A 168 18.68 -25.54 0.34
N SER A 169 18.49 -25.45 1.66
CA SER A 169 19.38 -26.01 2.66
C SER A 169 18.62 -26.78 3.74
N LEU A 170 19.22 -27.87 4.20
CA LEU A 170 18.71 -28.66 5.34
C LEU A 170 19.21 -28.12 6.69
N ASN A 171 20.36 -27.46 6.71
CA ASN A 171 21.04 -27.05 7.94
C ASN A 171 21.26 -25.55 8.07
N ALA A 172 21.10 -24.79 7.00
CA ALA A 172 21.19 -23.33 7.00
C ALA A 172 19.80 -22.67 6.91
N THR A 173 19.73 -21.38 7.16
CA THR A 173 18.50 -20.62 6.98
C THR A 173 18.04 -20.67 5.52
N ASN A 174 16.75 -20.80 5.31
CA ASN A 174 16.13 -20.75 3.98
C ASN A 174 15.47 -19.40 3.70
N ASP A 175 15.77 -18.39 4.51
CA ASP A 175 15.21 -17.05 4.39
C ASP A 175 15.86 -16.29 3.22
N PRO A 176 15.08 -15.52 2.45
CA PRO A 176 15.62 -14.67 1.40
C PRO A 176 16.42 -13.52 2.00
N LEU A 177 17.38 -13.01 1.24
CA LEU A 177 18.09 -11.78 1.60
C LEU A 177 17.14 -10.58 1.51
N ILE A 178 17.10 -9.77 2.56
CA ILE A 178 16.33 -8.52 2.57
C ILE A 178 17.27 -7.37 2.24
N VAL A 179 16.86 -6.52 1.29
CA VAL A 179 17.60 -5.32 0.89
C VAL A 179 16.67 -4.12 0.99
N ILE A 180 17.04 -3.12 1.76
CA ILE A 180 16.24 -1.92 2.00
C ILE A 180 16.96 -0.72 1.38
N ASP A 181 16.35 -0.10 0.35
CA ASP A 181 16.93 1.03 -0.39
C ASP A 181 18.39 0.79 -0.84
N GLY A 182 18.69 -0.45 -1.26
CA GLY A 182 20.01 -0.85 -1.74
C GLY A 182 20.97 -1.35 -0.66
N VAL A 183 20.59 -1.31 0.62
CA VAL A 183 21.40 -1.81 1.74
C VAL A 183 20.93 -3.19 2.15
N PRO A 184 21.77 -4.25 2.03
CA PRO A 184 21.45 -5.58 2.54
C PRO A 184 21.37 -5.54 4.06
N VAL A 185 20.29 -6.11 4.61
CA VAL A 185 20.04 -6.18 6.05
C VAL A 185 20.27 -7.61 6.52
N ASP A 186 20.79 -7.76 7.73
CA ASP A 186 20.94 -9.07 8.35
C ASP A 186 19.56 -9.58 8.81
N ASN A 187 19.28 -10.86 8.50
CA ASN A 187 18.06 -11.54 8.93
C ASN A 187 18.17 -12.19 10.33
N SER A 188 19.36 -12.25 10.89
CA SER A 188 19.56 -12.62 12.30
C SER A 188 18.99 -11.48 13.14
N GLY A 189 17.72 -11.60 13.55
CA GLY A 189 17.02 -10.55 14.28
C GLY A 189 17.75 -10.13 15.55
N GLU A 190 17.73 -8.84 15.83
CA GLU A 190 18.14 -8.30 17.13
C GLU A 190 17.20 -8.83 18.23
N THR A 191 17.68 -8.89 19.45
CA THR A 191 16.91 -9.35 20.61
C THR A 191 15.59 -8.59 20.72
N GLY A 192 14.48 -9.31 20.64
CA GLY A 192 13.13 -8.72 20.70
C GLY A 192 12.52 -8.37 19.35
N MET A 193 13.18 -8.66 18.23
CA MET A 193 12.72 -8.44 16.88
C MET A 193 12.68 -9.75 16.10
N SER A 194 11.56 -10.08 15.46
CA SER A 194 11.40 -11.35 14.75
C SER A 194 12.10 -11.35 13.39
N ASN A 195 12.13 -10.21 12.72
CA ASN A 195 12.83 -10.03 11.45
C ASN A 195 13.08 -8.54 11.12
N SER A 196 13.95 -8.29 10.15
CA SER A 196 14.35 -6.94 9.73
C SER A 196 13.24 -6.15 9.02
N LEU A 197 12.15 -6.80 8.61
CA LEU A 197 10.99 -6.14 7.97
C LEU A 197 10.21 -5.27 8.97
N SER A 198 10.33 -5.56 10.26
CA SER A 198 9.71 -4.76 11.33
C SER A 198 10.30 -3.35 11.48
N MET A 199 11.47 -3.08 10.86
CA MET A 199 12.11 -1.76 10.90
C MET A 199 11.37 -0.69 10.09
N ILE A 200 10.47 -1.10 9.19
CA ILE A 200 9.81 -0.20 8.25
C ILE A 200 8.30 -0.26 8.44
N SER A 201 7.68 0.91 8.58
CA SER A 201 6.22 1.00 8.51
C SER A 201 5.73 0.65 7.09
N PRO A 202 4.68 -0.19 6.94
CA PRO A 202 4.06 -0.52 5.66
C PRO A 202 3.73 0.70 4.80
N ASP A 203 3.23 1.78 5.40
CA ASP A 203 2.84 3.02 4.74
C ASP A 203 4.01 3.75 4.04
N ASN A 204 5.24 3.47 4.48
CA ASN A 204 6.44 4.08 3.92
C ASN A 204 7.08 3.27 2.79
N ILE A 205 6.48 2.12 2.43
CA ILE A 205 6.95 1.26 1.34
C ILE A 205 6.34 1.73 0.02
N GLU A 206 7.17 1.93 -0.98
CA GLU A 206 6.77 2.21 -2.36
C GLU A 206 6.54 0.92 -3.14
N SER A 207 7.49 -0.02 -3.02
CA SER A 207 7.40 -1.30 -3.73
C SER A 207 8.28 -2.38 -3.11
N PHE A 208 7.92 -3.64 -3.38
CA PHE A 208 8.75 -4.80 -3.21
C PHE A 208 9.16 -5.34 -4.58
N THR A 209 10.45 -5.54 -4.79
CA THR A 209 10.98 -6.26 -5.94
C THR A 209 11.53 -7.60 -5.47
N ILE A 210 10.97 -8.69 -5.97
CA ILE A 210 11.33 -10.04 -5.55
C ILE A 210 12.11 -10.73 -6.68
N LEU A 211 13.38 -11.02 -6.40
CA LEU A 211 14.29 -11.72 -7.30
C LEU A 211 14.30 -13.20 -6.93
N LYS A 212 13.82 -14.03 -7.84
CA LYS A 212 13.63 -15.45 -7.59
C LYS A 212 14.69 -16.34 -8.24
N ASP A 213 15.36 -15.84 -9.26
CA ASP A 213 16.33 -16.60 -10.06
C ASP A 213 17.77 -16.30 -9.69
N ALA A 214 18.64 -17.29 -9.83
CA ALA A 214 20.08 -17.17 -9.53
C ALA A 214 20.76 -16.04 -10.33
N SER A 215 20.38 -15.82 -11.58
CA SER A 215 20.91 -14.75 -12.41
C SER A 215 20.61 -13.36 -11.85
N ALA A 216 19.39 -13.16 -11.35
CA ALA A 216 18.96 -11.90 -10.75
C ALA A 216 19.57 -11.70 -9.34
N THR A 217 19.89 -12.78 -8.63
CA THR A 217 20.46 -12.73 -7.28
C THR A 217 21.98 -12.68 -7.26
N ALA A 218 22.65 -12.98 -8.38
CA ALA A 218 24.12 -13.05 -8.49
C ALA A 218 24.85 -11.78 -8.00
N ILE A 219 24.22 -10.63 -8.13
CA ILE A 219 24.77 -9.33 -7.69
C ILE A 219 25.01 -9.29 -6.17
N TYR A 220 24.20 -10.05 -5.40
CA TYR A 220 24.27 -10.08 -3.93
C TYR A 220 25.10 -11.23 -3.38
N GLY A 221 25.67 -12.07 -4.26
CA GLY A 221 26.56 -13.18 -3.91
C GLY A 221 25.83 -14.33 -3.19
N SER A 222 26.58 -15.13 -2.41
CA SER A 222 26.07 -16.36 -1.76
C SER A 222 24.94 -16.11 -0.77
N ARG A 223 24.82 -14.94 -0.17
CA ARG A 223 23.73 -14.57 0.73
C ARG A 223 22.35 -14.55 0.05
N ALA A 224 22.34 -14.45 -1.27
CA ALA A 224 21.14 -14.38 -2.09
C ALA A 224 20.69 -15.74 -2.65
N SER A 225 21.28 -16.86 -2.20
CA SER A 225 20.98 -18.21 -2.70
C SER A 225 19.49 -18.59 -2.57
N ASN A 226 18.81 -18.06 -1.56
CA ASN A 226 17.38 -18.29 -1.30
C ASN A 226 16.46 -17.20 -1.92
N GLY A 227 17.00 -16.39 -2.84
CA GLY A 227 16.29 -15.24 -3.41
C GLY A 227 16.55 -13.94 -2.66
N VAL A 228 16.05 -12.82 -3.22
CA VAL A 228 16.20 -11.49 -2.65
C VAL A 228 14.86 -10.77 -2.66
N ILE A 229 14.55 -10.10 -1.56
CA ILE A 229 13.42 -9.16 -1.43
C ILE A 229 14.00 -7.76 -1.29
N ILE A 230 13.85 -6.95 -2.34
CA ILE A 230 14.27 -5.56 -2.35
C ILE A 230 13.07 -4.69 -1.99
N ILE A 231 13.22 -3.89 -0.95
CA ILE A 231 12.22 -2.92 -0.50
C ILE A 231 12.67 -1.55 -0.91
N THR A 232 11.84 -0.88 -1.70
CA THR A 232 12.03 0.53 -2.04
C THR A 232 11.08 1.36 -1.18
N THR A 233 11.61 2.35 -0.48
CA THR A 233 10.78 3.25 0.34
C THR A 233 10.38 4.50 -0.42
N LYS A 234 9.20 5.04 -0.07
CA LYS A 234 8.64 6.27 -0.67
C LYS A 234 9.63 7.43 -0.54
N ARG A 235 9.84 8.16 -1.63
CA ARG A 235 10.75 9.32 -1.72
C ARG A 235 9.99 10.64 -1.75
N GLY A 236 10.70 11.74 -1.59
CA GLY A 236 10.16 13.07 -1.81
C GLY A 236 9.79 13.26 -3.29
N GLN A 237 8.58 13.71 -3.55
CA GLN A 237 8.13 14.04 -4.90
C GLN A 237 8.45 15.51 -5.22
N SER A 238 8.66 15.80 -6.50
CA SER A 238 8.85 17.18 -6.96
C SER A 238 7.52 17.95 -6.82
N GLY A 239 7.57 19.16 -6.25
CA GLY A 239 6.39 19.99 -6.11
C GLY A 239 6.24 20.62 -4.74
N LYS A 240 5.02 21.13 -4.46
CA LYS A 240 4.67 21.73 -3.18
C LYS A 240 4.70 20.69 -2.06
N PRO A 241 5.01 21.08 -0.82
CA PRO A 241 4.94 20.18 0.32
C PRO A 241 3.57 19.53 0.44
N GLN A 242 3.55 18.20 0.60
CA GLN A 242 2.35 17.42 0.86
C GLN A 242 2.47 16.79 2.24
N ILE A 243 1.41 16.90 3.01
CA ILE A 243 1.29 16.28 4.33
C ILE A 243 0.27 15.16 4.20
N ASN A 244 0.70 13.94 4.52
CA ASN A 244 -0.18 12.78 4.55
C ASN A 244 -0.24 12.25 5.98
N PHE A 245 -1.45 12.07 6.48
CA PHE A 245 -1.72 11.45 7.77
C PHE A 245 -2.65 10.26 7.58
N THR A 246 -2.23 9.10 8.04
CA THR A 246 -3.01 7.87 8.05
C THR A 246 -3.22 7.43 9.49
N ALA A 247 -4.42 7.05 9.84
CA ALA A 247 -4.76 6.50 11.14
C ALA A 247 -5.64 5.27 10.93
N ASN A 248 -5.18 4.12 11.42
CA ASN A 248 -5.88 2.85 11.32
C ASN A 248 -6.17 2.31 12.72
N MET A 249 -7.34 1.72 12.90
CA MET A 249 -7.71 1.03 14.14
C MET A 249 -8.22 -0.37 13.78
N TYR A 250 -7.80 -1.35 14.55
CA TYR A 250 -8.08 -2.75 14.30
C TYR A 250 -8.64 -3.42 15.55
N VAL A 251 -9.66 -4.23 15.37
CA VAL A 251 -10.22 -5.08 16.44
C VAL A 251 -9.93 -6.53 16.08
N ASN A 252 -9.12 -7.18 16.92
CA ASN A 252 -8.74 -8.57 16.73
C ASN A 252 -9.51 -9.44 17.72
N THR A 253 -10.17 -10.47 17.19
CA THR A 253 -10.97 -11.42 18.00
C THR A 253 -10.49 -12.85 17.75
N PRO A 254 -10.43 -13.70 18.78
CA PRO A 254 -10.18 -15.13 18.57
C PRO A 254 -11.32 -15.73 17.73
N ARG A 255 -10.99 -16.28 16.57
CA ARG A 255 -12.00 -16.82 15.67
C ARG A 255 -12.41 -18.25 16.02
N ASN A 256 -11.43 -19.09 16.26
CA ASN A 256 -11.64 -20.50 16.56
C ASN A 256 -10.88 -20.84 17.86
N LYS A 257 -11.56 -21.59 18.73
CA LYS A 257 -10.96 -22.21 19.90
C LYS A 257 -10.80 -23.69 19.65
N VAL A 258 -9.80 -24.30 20.25
CA VAL A 258 -9.62 -25.74 20.18
C VAL A 258 -10.72 -26.41 20.99
N GLY A 259 -11.39 -27.40 20.40
CA GLY A 259 -12.38 -28.20 21.13
C GLY A 259 -11.67 -29.10 22.15
N VAL A 260 -11.70 -28.70 23.39
CA VAL A 260 -11.16 -29.49 24.52
C VAL A 260 -12.30 -29.85 25.46
N LEU A 261 -12.12 -30.93 26.22
CA LEU A 261 -13.08 -31.29 27.26
C LEU A 261 -13.10 -30.21 28.34
N ASP A 262 -14.27 -29.82 28.78
CA ASP A 262 -14.42 -29.04 30.01
C ASP A 262 -14.21 -29.92 31.24
N GLY A 263 -14.15 -29.32 32.43
CA GLY A 263 -13.88 -30.05 33.66
C GLY A 263 -14.94 -31.12 33.99
N ASP A 264 -16.19 -30.86 33.63
CA ASP A 264 -17.30 -31.82 33.87
C ASP A 264 -17.19 -33.00 32.88
N GLN A 265 -16.97 -32.71 31.60
CA GLN A 265 -16.75 -33.73 30.58
C GLN A 265 -15.51 -34.58 30.90
N PHE A 266 -14.41 -33.96 31.37
CA PHE A 266 -13.20 -34.68 31.75
C PHE A 266 -13.48 -35.61 32.96
N ARG A 267 -14.21 -35.14 33.97
CA ARG A 267 -14.62 -35.97 35.11
C ARG A 267 -15.48 -37.16 34.66
N GLN A 268 -16.40 -36.92 33.75
CA GLN A 268 -17.23 -37.99 33.19
C GLN A 268 -16.40 -39.06 32.48
N VAL A 269 -15.46 -38.64 31.61
CA VAL A 269 -14.57 -39.57 30.91
C VAL A 269 -13.74 -40.39 31.88
N ILE A 270 -13.20 -39.79 32.95
CA ILE A 270 -12.42 -40.51 33.97
C ILE A 270 -13.31 -41.48 34.73
N THR A 271 -14.51 -41.09 35.08
CA THR A 271 -15.48 -41.95 35.78
C THR A 271 -15.89 -43.15 34.92
N ASP A 272 -16.16 -42.91 33.62
CA ASP A 272 -16.58 -43.96 32.69
C ASP A 272 -15.43 -44.94 32.39
N TYR A 273 -14.21 -44.49 32.33
CA TYR A 273 -13.06 -45.33 31.98
C TYR A 273 -12.41 -46.06 33.16
N TYR A 274 -12.30 -45.39 34.31
CA TYR A 274 -11.58 -45.96 35.47
C TYR A 274 -12.55 -46.38 36.60
N GLY A 275 -13.78 -45.96 36.59
CA GLY A 275 -14.78 -46.18 37.65
C GLY A 275 -14.66 -45.27 38.85
N GLU A 276 -15.75 -45.12 39.58
CA GLU A 276 -15.80 -44.37 40.82
C GLU A 276 -14.92 -45.05 41.91
N GLY A 277 -14.19 -44.25 42.70
CA GLY A 277 -13.30 -44.73 43.74
C GLY A 277 -11.94 -45.18 43.27
N SER A 278 -11.64 -45.13 41.96
CA SER A 278 -10.29 -45.39 41.45
C SER A 278 -9.29 -44.35 41.89
N PRO A 279 -7.97 -44.62 41.90
CA PRO A 279 -6.96 -43.57 42.16
C PRO A 279 -7.08 -42.35 41.28
N ALA A 280 -7.42 -42.55 40.01
CA ALA A 280 -7.63 -41.46 39.05
C ALA A 280 -8.86 -40.61 39.40
N TYR A 281 -9.98 -41.25 39.77
CA TYR A 281 -11.18 -40.57 40.22
C TYR A 281 -10.95 -39.74 41.48
N ASN A 282 -10.22 -40.29 42.45
CA ASN A 282 -9.94 -39.62 43.72
C ASN A 282 -9.01 -38.39 43.58
N LEU A 283 -8.31 -38.25 42.43
CA LEU A 283 -7.51 -37.08 42.11
C LEU A 283 -8.30 -35.96 41.46
N LEU A 284 -9.57 -36.21 41.06
CA LEU A 284 -10.38 -35.22 40.37
C LEU A 284 -10.77 -34.08 41.32
N GLY A 285 -10.47 -32.86 40.89
CA GLY A 285 -10.94 -31.65 41.55
C GLY A 285 -12.36 -31.27 41.10
N THR A 286 -12.88 -30.16 41.63
CA THR A 286 -14.18 -29.59 41.28
C THR A 286 -14.09 -28.42 40.32
N ALA A 287 -12.89 -28.00 39.96
CA ALA A 287 -12.69 -26.86 39.05
C ALA A 287 -13.20 -27.15 37.65
N ASN A 288 -13.84 -26.16 37.03
CA ASN A 288 -14.33 -26.20 35.65
C ASN A 288 -14.00 -24.88 34.94
N THR A 289 -12.72 -24.54 34.92
CA THR A 289 -12.24 -23.30 34.31
C THR A 289 -11.94 -23.50 32.83
N ASN A 290 -12.54 -22.69 31.98
CA ASN A 290 -12.17 -22.64 30.57
C ASN A 290 -10.92 -21.79 30.41
N TRP A 291 -9.76 -22.43 30.41
CA TRP A 291 -8.47 -21.77 30.30
C TRP A 291 -8.29 -20.99 28.97
N GLN A 292 -8.93 -21.43 27.88
CA GLN A 292 -8.87 -20.67 26.62
C GLN A 292 -9.56 -19.30 26.75
N ASP A 293 -10.67 -19.22 27.50
CA ASP A 293 -11.35 -17.95 27.77
C ASP A 293 -10.55 -17.06 28.75
N GLU A 294 -9.81 -17.67 29.65
CA GLU A 294 -8.95 -16.93 30.58
C GLU A 294 -7.74 -16.30 29.91
N ILE A 295 -7.13 -16.97 28.91
CA ILE A 295 -5.91 -16.49 28.27
C ILE A 295 -6.18 -15.66 27.01
N LEU A 296 -7.35 -15.81 26.36
CA LEU A 296 -7.67 -15.08 25.14
C LEU A 296 -8.51 -13.83 25.47
N ARG A 297 -8.38 -12.82 24.60
CA ARG A 297 -9.14 -11.58 24.67
C ARG A 297 -9.43 -11.03 23.26
N THR A 298 -10.50 -10.24 23.15
CA THR A 298 -10.62 -9.27 22.07
C THR A 298 -9.63 -8.14 22.33
N SER A 299 -8.81 -7.79 21.35
CA SER A 299 -7.83 -6.72 21.48
C SER A 299 -8.05 -5.63 20.45
N VAL A 300 -7.65 -4.42 20.79
CA VAL A 300 -7.67 -3.26 19.89
C VAL A 300 -6.24 -2.84 19.64
N SER A 301 -5.91 -2.65 18.37
CA SER A 301 -4.60 -2.19 17.90
C SER A 301 -4.79 -0.92 17.08
N SER A 302 -3.77 -0.07 17.03
CA SER A 302 -3.81 1.18 16.27
C SER A 302 -2.47 1.44 15.58
N ASP A 303 -2.54 2.08 14.44
CA ASP A 303 -1.38 2.53 13.66
C ASP A 303 -1.61 3.95 13.19
N TYR A 304 -0.61 4.80 13.37
CA TYR A 304 -0.62 6.19 12.95
C TYR A 304 0.63 6.48 12.13
N ASN A 305 0.48 7.04 10.96
CA ASN A 305 1.58 7.48 10.10
C ASN A 305 1.39 8.94 9.71
N LEU A 306 2.42 9.75 9.96
CA LEU A 306 2.50 11.13 9.50
C LEU A 306 3.70 11.27 8.58
N SER A 307 3.49 11.75 7.37
CA SER A 307 4.58 12.03 6.45
C SER A 307 4.44 13.40 5.79
N VAL A 308 5.57 14.04 5.60
CA VAL A 308 5.71 15.32 4.90
C VAL A 308 6.73 15.12 3.80
N GLY A 309 6.34 15.38 2.57
CA GLY A 309 7.22 15.27 1.40
C GLY A 309 7.04 16.44 0.46
N GLY A 310 8.12 16.82 -0.23
CA GLY A 310 8.10 17.92 -1.17
C GLY A 310 9.48 18.22 -1.71
N THR A 311 9.63 19.38 -2.34
CA THR A 311 10.93 19.85 -2.83
C THR A 311 11.20 21.25 -2.30
N TYR A 312 12.33 21.43 -1.65
CA TYR A 312 12.84 22.74 -1.29
C TYR A 312 14.02 23.10 -2.22
N LYS A 313 13.80 24.03 -3.13
CA LYS A 313 14.76 24.38 -4.21
C LYS A 313 15.13 23.13 -5.04
N ILE A 314 16.35 22.66 -4.93
CA ILE A 314 16.91 21.49 -5.63
C ILE A 314 16.84 20.20 -4.80
N LEU A 315 16.27 20.26 -3.59
CA LEU A 315 16.30 19.17 -2.62
C LEU A 315 14.90 18.57 -2.44
N PRO A 316 14.57 17.47 -3.14
CA PRO A 316 13.43 16.65 -2.77
C PRO A 316 13.68 16.00 -1.41
N TYR A 317 12.68 16.06 -0.53
CA TYR A 317 12.76 15.51 0.82
C TYR A 317 11.48 14.78 1.18
N ARG A 318 11.61 13.79 2.03
CA ARG A 318 10.49 13.14 2.74
C ARG A 318 10.91 12.88 4.17
N VAL A 319 10.04 13.25 5.10
CA VAL A 319 10.14 12.93 6.53
C VAL A 319 8.88 12.14 6.88
N ALA A 320 9.04 11.02 7.54
CA ALA A 320 7.91 10.25 8.02
C ALA A 320 8.15 9.76 9.44
N VAL A 321 7.09 9.76 10.25
CA VAL A 321 7.06 9.22 11.61
C VAL A 321 5.81 8.35 11.73
N SER A 322 5.98 7.13 12.23
CA SER A 322 4.88 6.22 12.49
C SER A 322 4.89 5.75 13.94
N TYR A 323 3.71 5.57 14.50
CA TYR A 323 3.50 4.92 15.79
C TYR A 323 2.52 3.78 15.62
N THR A 324 2.92 2.58 16.02
CA THR A 324 2.10 1.37 15.98
C THR A 324 1.96 0.83 17.40
N ASN A 325 0.73 0.68 17.88
CA ASN A 325 0.39 -0.06 19.09
C ASN A 325 -0.37 -1.31 18.68
N GLN A 326 0.23 -2.47 18.87
CA GLN A 326 -0.36 -3.75 18.52
C GLN A 326 -0.60 -4.58 19.76
N ASN A 327 -1.84 -4.96 20.00
CA ASN A 327 -2.23 -5.83 21.09
C ASN A 327 -2.63 -7.20 20.56
N GLY A 328 -2.05 -8.26 21.08
CA GLY A 328 -2.38 -9.61 20.71
C GLY A 328 -3.69 -10.09 21.32
N ILE A 329 -4.28 -11.11 20.69
CA ILE A 329 -5.44 -11.83 21.22
C ILE A 329 -5.09 -12.68 22.43
N LEU A 330 -3.83 -13.08 22.58
CA LEU A 330 -3.32 -13.70 23.80
C LEU A 330 -3.07 -12.59 24.84
N LYS A 331 -3.64 -12.72 26.04
CA LYS A 331 -3.41 -11.78 27.14
C LYS A 331 -1.90 -11.64 27.37
N THR A 332 -1.44 -10.47 27.78
CA THR A 332 -0.05 -10.12 28.02
C THR A 332 0.83 -9.92 26.78
N SER A 333 0.41 -10.32 25.58
CA SER A 333 1.17 -10.01 24.36
C SER A 333 0.83 -8.62 23.85
N ALA A 334 1.83 -7.78 23.63
CA ALA A 334 1.68 -6.43 23.10
C ALA A 334 3.00 -5.94 22.49
N MET A 335 2.89 -4.97 21.57
CA MET A 335 4.02 -4.29 20.96
C MET A 335 3.71 -2.81 20.74
N ASP A 336 4.66 -1.99 21.12
CA ASP A 336 4.69 -0.56 20.79
C ASP A 336 5.92 -0.29 19.93
N ARG A 337 5.70 0.36 18.78
CA ARG A 337 6.78 0.68 17.85
C ARG A 337 6.64 2.13 17.37
N VAL A 338 7.75 2.86 17.43
CA VAL A 338 7.92 4.16 16.77
C VAL A 338 8.95 3.99 15.68
N THR A 339 8.65 4.44 14.48
CA THR A 339 9.61 4.52 13.39
C THR A 339 9.75 5.95 12.91
N ALA A 340 10.95 6.36 12.56
CA ALA A 340 11.22 7.66 11.96
C ALA A 340 12.15 7.49 10.77
N SER A 341 11.87 8.22 9.69
CA SER A 341 12.69 8.20 8.49
C SER A 341 12.82 9.58 7.87
N ILE A 342 14.01 9.87 7.36
CA ILE A 342 14.31 11.07 6.58
C ILE A 342 14.99 10.62 5.30
N THR A 343 14.42 10.99 4.16
CA THR A 343 14.97 10.72 2.84
C THR A 343 15.21 12.03 2.12
N LEU A 344 16.43 12.25 1.65
CA LEU A 344 16.85 13.41 0.91
C LEU A 344 17.40 12.96 -0.44
N ASN A 345 16.93 13.58 -1.54
CA ASN A 345 17.31 13.20 -2.90
C ASN A 345 17.78 14.40 -3.72
N PRO A 346 18.84 15.15 -3.31
CA PRO A 346 19.33 16.27 -4.08
C PRO A 346 19.83 15.84 -5.44
N LYS A 347 19.55 16.68 -6.43
CA LYS A 347 20.01 16.51 -7.81
C LYS A 347 20.87 17.69 -8.20
N PHE A 348 22.03 17.41 -8.76
CA PHE A 348 23.04 18.40 -9.14
C PHE A 348 23.34 18.31 -10.63
N PHE A 349 23.92 19.38 -11.19
CA PHE A 349 24.40 19.46 -12.57
C PHE A 349 23.31 19.01 -13.59
N ASP A 350 22.18 19.70 -13.60
CA ASP A 350 21.04 19.42 -14.48
C ASP A 350 20.59 17.94 -14.44
N ASN A 351 20.52 17.38 -13.22
CA ASN A 351 20.16 16.00 -12.92
C ASN A 351 21.20 14.92 -13.32
N THR A 352 22.42 15.33 -13.70
CA THR A 352 23.50 14.38 -14.03
C THR A 352 23.98 13.62 -12.79
N LEU A 353 23.99 14.28 -11.62
CA LEU A 353 24.35 13.66 -10.34
C LEU A 353 23.12 13.64 -9.43
N SER A 354 22.68 12.45 -9.04
CA SER A 354 21.64 12.23 -8.02
C SER A 354 22.27 11.60 -6.79
N VAL A 355 22.08 12.22 -5.63
CA VAL A 355 22.53 11.69 -4.34
C VAL A 355 21.29 11.28 -3.55
N THR A 356 21.33 10.12 -2.91
CA THR A 356 20.28 9.67 -2.00
C THR A 356 20.87 9.51 -0.61
N ALA A 357 20.34 10.26 0.35
CA ALA A 357 20.68 10.12 1.76
C ALA A 357 19.44 9.66 2.52
N ASN A 358 19.53 8.50 3.16
CA ASN A 358 18.46 7.92 3.98
C ASN A 358 18.94 7.77 5.42
N VAL A 359 18.16 8.32 6.35
CA VAL A 359 18.34 8.08 7.79
C VAL A 359 17.05 7.43 8.28
N LYS A 360 17.16 6.27 8.89
CA LYS A 360 16.04 5.53 9.47
C LYS A 360 16.37 5.13 10.88
N GLY A 361 15.40 5.24 11.77
CA GLY A 361 15.49 4.80 13.14
C GLY A 361 14.17 4.25 13.60
N PHE A 362 14.22 3.34 14.55
CA PHE A 362 13.04 2.81 15.22
C PHE A 362 13.34 2.55 16.67
N TYR A 363 12.27 2.58 17.46
CA TYR A 363 12.24 2.11 18.84
C TYR A 363 11.06 1.17 18.99
N MET A 364 11.29 0.01 19.59
CA MET A 364 10.27 -1.00 19.78
C MET A 364 10.33 -1.55 21.19
N HIS A 365 9.17 -1.70 21.80
CA HIS A 365 8.99 -2.35 23.08
C HIS A 365 8.00 -3.50 22.90
N ASN A 366 8.47 -4.74 23.11
CA ASN A 366 7.68 -5.94 22.99
C ASN A 366 7.42 -6.56 24.35
N ARG A 367 6.19 -6.98 24.57
CA ARG A 367 5.80 -7.85 25.67
C ARG A 367 5.39 -9.20 25.09
N PHE A 368 6.20 -10.20 25.33
CA PHE A 368 5.90 -11.55 24.90
C PHE A 368 5.08 -12.28 25.98
N ALA A 369 4.11 -13.09 25.55
CA ALA A 369 3.51 -14.07 26.43
C ALA A 369 4.47 -15.24 26.58
N ASP A 370 4.50 -15.85 27.76
CA ASP A 370 5.26 -17.08 27.99
C ASP A 370 4.48 -18.26 27.38
N GLU A 371 4.86 -18.60 26.15
CA GLU A 371 4.21 -19.71 25.40
C GLU A 371 4.61 -21.08 25.93
N GLY A 372 5.72 -21.18 26.69
CA GLY A 372 6.15 -22.41 27.33
C GLY A 372 5.39 -22.75 28.61
N ALA A 373 4.64 -21.78 29.16
CA ALA A 373 3.82 -21.95 30.34
C ALA A 373 2.33 -22.25 30.02
N ILE A 374 1.97 -22.28 28.77
CA ILE A 374 0.66 -22.61 28.23
C ILE A 374 0.69 -24.00 27.58
#